data_f3bf902c6e2afb944a93a36261d71468
#
_entry.id   f3bf902c6e2afb944a93a36261d71468
#
_cell.length_a   1.000
_cell.length_b   1.000
_cell.length_c   1.000
_cell.angle_alpha   90.00
_cell.angle_beta   90.00
_cell.angle_gamma   90.00
#
_symmetry.space_group_name_H-M   'P 1'
#
loop_
_entity.id
_entity.type
_entity.pdbx_description
1 polymer ?
#
loop_
_entity_poly.entity_id
_entity_poly.type
_entity_poly.pdbx_seq_one_letter_code
_entity_poly.pdbx_strand_id
1 'polypeptide(L)'
;LLAACSSKSSESSATASASTTDSSTASATASVSPTAEATATVEAGPSMKGKVVLADYSSTGTFEPGTKEHKAVNVAIPLEPAKLRENSVEGLHAFIAYWQATLNYLLLTGDDVRFTNIDHTGDYSTVAEFFQSMYASESGWVVGSEHPMILSLTADRPTKDTRTGYYTWATEMVIDGAEGSGVYSKTNNRVQPLTEVFKYPGKPVAGQIVAHYQDGTWRMVRRAPGTASASPVSS
;
A
#
# COMPACT_ATOMS: atom_id res chain seq x y z
N LEU A 1 -40.02 9.16 -0.19
CA LEU A 1 -40.55 10.52 -0.09
C LEU A 1 -39.46 11.50 -0.51
N LEU A 2 -39.74 12.17 -1.67
CA LEU A 2 -38.91 13.23 -2.26
C LEU A 2 -39.11 14.55 -1.48
N ALA A 3 -38.09 15.38 -1.45
CA ALA A 3 -38.25 16.83 -1.55
C ALA A 3 -36.95 17.47 -2.05
N ALA A 4 -37.05 18.01 -3.26
CA ALA A 4 -36.11 18.94 -3.88
C ALA A 4 -36.41 20.35 -3.38
N CYS A 5 -35.40 21.19 -3.23
CA CYS A 5 -35.53 22.65 -3.21
C CYS A 5 -34.37 23.29 -3.98
N SER A 6 -34.82 23.92 -5.08
CA SER A 6 -34.08 24.81 -5.97
C SER A 6 -34.31 26.26 -5.52
N SER A 7 -33.31 27.13 -5.58
CA SER A 7 -33.43 28.60 -5.80
C SER A 7 -32.02 29.17 -5.83
N LYS A 8 -31.63 29.91 -6.76
CA LYS A 8 -32.03 30.94 -7.70
C LYS A 8 -30.97 32.05 -7.65
N SER A 9 -30.51 32.38 -8.83
CA SER A 9 -29.58 33.43 -9.23
C SER A 9 -29.88 34.82 -8.64
N SER A 10 -28.81 35.62 -8.52
CA SER A 10 -28.91 37.09 -8.72
C SER A 10 -27.62 37.64 -9.32
N GLU A 11 -27.71 38.04 -10.58
CA GLU A 11 -26.77 38.94 -11.26
C GLU A 11 -26.90 40.35 -10.65
N SER A 12 -25.80 41.04 -10.57
CA SER A 12 -25.84 42.51 -10.56
C SER A 12 -24.61 43.07 -11.29
N SER A 13 -24.90 43.64 -12.46
CA SER A 13 -24.00 44.43 -13.27
C SER A 13 -23.88 45.84 -12.69
N ALA A 14 -22.70 46.42 -12.71
CA ALA A 14 -22.54 47.86 -12.72
C ALA A 14 -21.24 48.27 -13.43
N THR A 15 -21.39 49.15 -14.32
CA THR A 15 -20.63 49.72 -15.41
C THR A 15 -19.59 50.76 -14.98
N ALA A 16 -18.44 50.73 -15.67
CA ALA A 16 -17.53 51.76 -16.14
C ALA A 16 -17.25 53.04 -15.34
N SER A 17 -15.99 53.33 -15.16
CA SER A 17 -15.41 54.60 -15.69
C SER A 17 -13.88 54.54 -15.76
N ALA A 18 -13.37 55.00 -16.90
CA ALA A 18 -11.97 55.14 -17.21
C ALA A 18 -11.39 56.43 -16.58
N SER A 19 -10.15 56.37 -16.14
CA SER A 19 -9.27 57.53 -16.07
C SER A 19 -7.82 57.11 -16.28
N THR A 20 -7.29 57.60 -17.37
CA THR A 20 -5.87 57.56 -17.75
C THR A 20 -5.07 58.54 -16.86
N THR A 21 -3.93 58.13 -16.34
CA THR A 21 -2.78 59.01 -16.10
C THR A 21 -1.47 58.21 -16.14
N ASP A 22 -0.51 58.80 -16.81
CA ASP A 22 0.79 58.32 -17.26
C ASP A 22 1.80 57.95 -16.15
N SER A 23 2.75 57.14 -16.60
CA SER A 23 4.19 57.13 -16.31
C SER A 23 4.67 56.77 -14.91
N SER A 24 5.29 55.61 -14.78
CA SER A 24 6.78 55.56 -14.61
C SER A 24 7.24 54.10 -14.60
N THR A 25 8.18 53.83 -15.49
CA THR A 25 8.95 52.62 -15.63
C THR A 25 9.76 52.34 -14.36
N ALA A 26 9.37 51.35 -13.60
CA ALA A 26 10.26 50.71 -12.64
C ALA A 26 10.34 49.22 -13.01
N SER A 27 11.44 48.84 -13.68
CA SER A 27 11.83 47.45 -13.87
C SER A 27 12.03 46.77 -12.50
N ALA A 28 10.99 46.16 -12.01
CA ALA A 28 11.13 45.21 -10.91
C ALA A 28 11.65 43.87 -11.51
N THR A 29 12.95 43.68 -11.41
CA THR A 29 13.58 42.39 -11.61
C THR A 29 12.97 41.42 -10.56
N ALA A 30 12.01 40.63 -10.99
CA ALA A 30 11.49 39.56 -10.18
C ALA A 30 12.64 38.57 -9.94
N SER A 31 13.21 38.62 -8.75
CA SER A 31 14.10 37.59 -8.25
C SER A 31 13.28 36.31 -8.12
N VAL A 32 13.34 35.45 -9.11
CA VAL A 32 12.86 34.07 -9.01
C VAL A 32 13.76 33.37 -8.01
N SER A 33 13.30 33.25 -6.77
CA SER A 33 13.90 32.32 -5.82
C SER A 33 13.91 30.95 -6.45
N PRO A 34 15.06 30.24 -6.54
CA PRO A 34 15.08 28.88 -7.04
C PRO A 34 14.21 28.05 -6.11
N THR A 35 13.12 27.51 -6.64
CA THR A 35 12.38 26.43 -5.99
C THR A 35 13.38 25.30 -5.82
N ALA A 36 13.79 25.00 -4.59
CA ALA A 36 14.70 23.90 -4.31
C ALA A 36 14.04 22.62 -4.81
N GLU A 37 14.54 22.08 -5.90
CA GLU A 37 14.15 20.76 -6.38
C GLU A 37 14.40 19.74 -5.26
N ALA A 38 13.39 18.94 -4.96
CA ALA A 38 13.51 17.85 -4.01
C ALA A 38 14.51 16.83 -4.57
N THR A 39 15.70 16.76 -3.96
CA THR A 39 16.76 15.86 -4.42
C THR A 39 16.52 14.49 -3.81
N ALA A 40 16.04 13.54 -4.63
CA ALA A 40 15.96 12.13 -4.24
C ALA A 40 17.34 11.49 -4.37
N THR A 41 17.82 10.90 -3.28
CA THR A 41 19.12 10.20 -3.24
C THR A 41 18.88 8.70 -3.08
N VAL A 42 19.53 7.88 -3.89
CA VAL A 42 19.53 6.42 -3.73
C VAL A 42 20.38 6.07 -2.50
N GLU A 43 19.80 5.31 -1.59
CA GLU A 43 20.50 4.84 -0.40
C GLU A 43 21.63 3.85 -0.78
N ALA A 44 22.80 4.01 -0.19
CA ALA A 44 23.94 3.14 -0.42
C ALA A 44 23.80 1.80 0.31
N GLY A 45 24.45 0.76 -0.22
CA GLY A 45 24.52 -0.55 0.42
C GLY A 45 24.31 -1.72 -0.54
N PRO A 46 24.31 -2.96 -0.03
CA PRO A 46 24.09 -4.15 -0.84
C PRO A 46 22.68 -4.16 -1.42
N SER A 47 22.51 -4.85 -2.57
CA SER A 47 21.21 -5.04 -3.17
C SER A 47 20.27 -5.80 -2.25
N MET A 48 19.03 -5.31 -2.15
CA MET A 48 17.91 -5.98 -1.48
C MET A 48 16.77 -6.27 -2.46
N LYS A 49 17.05 -6.22 -3.76
CA LYS A 49 16.11 -6.54 -4.82
C LYS A 49 15.69 -8.00 -4.75
N GLY A 50 14.42 -8.27 -4.97
CA GLY A 50 13.88 -9.61 -5.02
C GLY A 50 12.60 -9.79 -4.20
N LYS A 51 12.17 -11.04 -4.06
CA LYS A 51 10.99 -11.40 -3.28
C LYS A 51 11.20 -11.00 -1.81
N VAL A 52 10.22 -10.29 -1.27
CA VAL A 52 10.21 -9.95 0.16
C VAL A 52 9.84 -11.18 0.97
N VAL A 53 10.68 -11.54 1.95
CA VAL A 53 10.45 -12.71 2.80
C VAL A 53 10.74 -12.33 4.24
N LEU A 54 9.81 -12.62 5.14
CA LEU A 54 10.06 -12.57 6.57
C LEU A 54 10.89 -13.79 6.98
N ALA A 55 11.89 -13.61 7.83
CA ALA A 55 12.77 -14.71 8.26
C ALA A 55 12.15 -15.55 9.39
N ASP A 56 11.45 -14.90 10.31
CA ASP A 56 11.08 -15.50 11.59
C ASP A 56 9.57 -15.71 11.70
N TYR A 57 9.19 -16.97 11.94
CA TYR A 57 7.81 -17.37 12.20
C TYR A 57 7.76 -18.31 13.40
N SER A 58 6.64 -18.31 14.12
CA SER A 58 6.27 -19.37 15.06
C SER A 58 5.32 -20.34 14.36
N SER A 59 5.63 -21.61 14.36
CA SER A 59 4.79 -22.66 13.75
C SER A 59 4.49 -23.77 14.75
N THR A 60 3.29 -24.32 14.67
CA THR A 60 2.84 -25.45 15.51
C THR A 60 2.85 -26.79 14.76
N GLY A 61 3.23 -26.79 13.48
CA GLY A 61 3.26 -27.98 12.64
C GLY A 61 3.53 -27.68 11.18
N THR A 62 3.34 -28.68 10.33
CA THR A 62 3.42 -28.51 8.87
C THR A 62 2.18 -27.78 8.37
N PHE A 63 2.39 -26.73 7.55
CA PHE A 63 1.30 -26.01 6.91
C PHE A 63 0.49 -26.94 6.00
N GLU A 64 -0.84 -26.84 6.10
CA GLU A 64 -1.78 -27.48 5.20
C GLU A 64 -2.70 -26.41 4.60
N PRO A 65 -2.77 -26.27 3.27
CA PRO A 65 -3.65 -25.29 2.65
C PRO A 65 -5.13 -25.59 2.95
N GLY A 66 -5.93 -24.54 3.05
CA GLY A 66 -7.37 -24.70 3.16
C GLY A 66 -7.94 -25.45 1.95
N THR A 67 -9.00 -26.21 2.17
CA THR A 67 -9.79 -26.88 1.15
C THR A 67 -11.26 -26.45 1.27
N LYS A 68 -12.15 -27.03 0.53
CA LYS A 68 -13.59 -26.76 0.74
C LYS A 68 -14.12 -27.34 2.06
N GLU A 69 -13.43 -28.33 2.61
CA GLU A 69 -13.80 -29.07 3.81
C GLU A 69 -13.28 -28.41 5.09
N HIS A 70 -12.12 -27.74 5.01
CA HIS A 70 -11.48 -27.13 6.17
C HIS A 70 -10.68 -25.87 5.83
N LYS A 71 -10.53 -24.99 6.82
CA LYS A 71 -9.62 -23.83 6.79
C LYS A 71 -8.17 -24.31 6.72
N ALA A 72 -7.24 -23.42 6.33
CA ALA A 72 -5.81 -23.72 6.42
C ALA A 72 -5.42 -24.07 7.86
N VAL A 73 -4.52 -25.04 8.00
CA VAL A 73 -4.04 -25.57 9.28
C VAL A 73 -2.57 -25.25 9.46
N ASN A 74 -2.15 -25.02 10.70
CA ASN A 74 -0.76 -24.68 11.06
C ASN A 74 -0.20 -23.48 10.29
N VAL A 75 -1.04 -22.47 10.06
CA VAL A 75 -0.58 -21.21 9.45
C VAL A 75 0.48 -20.59 10.36
N ALA A 76 1.69 -20.44 9.84
CA ALA A 76 2.80 -19.91 10.61
C ALA A 76 2.54 -18.45 11.03
N ILE A 77 2.73 -18.17 12.31
CA ILE A 77 2.49 -16.83 12.89
C ILE A 77 3.71 -15.96 12.64
N PRO A 78 3.57 -14.80 11.96
CA PRO A 78 4.68 -13.87 11.76
C PRO A 78 5.21 -13.34 13.10
N LEU A 79 6.52 -13.39 13.30
CA LEU A 79 7.19 -12.79 14.46
C LEU A 79 7.76 -11.42 14.08
N GLU A 80 7.67 -10.47 15.02
CA GLU A 80 8.21 -9.12 14.83
C GLU A 80 9.74 -9.18 14.71
N PRO A 81 10.33 -8.71 13.57
CA PRO A 81 11.78 -8.75 13.39
C PRO A 81 12.48 -7.79 14.35
N ALA A 82 13.65 -8.16 14.87
CA ALA A 82 14.43 -7.30 15.76
C ALA A 82 14.76 -5.93 15.12
N LYS A 83 14.99 -5.90 13.81
CA LYS A 83 15.31 -4.69 13.05
C LYS A 83 14.12 -3.78 12.73
N LEU A 84 12.90 -4.20 13.01
CA LEU A 84 11.68 -3.45 12.67
C LEU A 84 11.72 -1.99 13.16
N ARG A 85 12.38 -1.75 14.30
CA ARG A 85 12.45 -0.43 14.96
C ARG A 85 13.75 0.32 14.68
N GLU A 86 14.58 -0.15 13.76
CA GLU A 86 15.79 0.55 13.36
C GLU A 86 15.49 1.59 12.28
N ASN A 87 15.99 2.82 12.45
CA ASN A 87 15.93 3.85 11.41
C ASN A 87 17.05 3.60 10.39
N SER A 88 16.90 2.54 9.62
CA SER A 88 17.86 2.09 8.59
C SER A 88 17.11 1.49 7.39
N VAL A 89 17.78 1.32 6.25
CA VAL A 89 17.18 0.65 5.10
C VAL A 89 16.88 -0.82 5.41
N GLU A 90 17.71 -1.45 6.21
CA GLU A 90 17.50 -2.81 6.73
C GLU A 90 16.25 -2.88 7.63
N GLY A 91 16.02 -1.85 8.46
CA GLY A 91 14.81 -1.70 9.27
C GLY A 91 13.57 -1.51 8.40
N LEU A 92 13.67 -0.68 7.35
CA LEU A 92 12.58 -0.51 6.38
C LEU A 92 12.26 -1.83 5.66
N HIS A 93 13.28 -2.58 5.23
CA HIS A 93 13.11 -3.89 4.61
C HIS A 93 12.41 -4.87 5.56
N ALA A 94 12.84 -4.93 6.81
CA ALA A 94 12.23 -5.77 7.84
C ALA A 94 10.77 -5.38 8.10
N PHE A 95 10.45 -4.07 8.10
CA PHE A 95 9.10 -3.56 8.21
C PHE A 95 8.22 -4.02 7.05
N ILE A 96 8.69 -3.90 5.80
CA ILE A 96 7.96 -4.32 4.61
C ILE A 96 7.71 -5.84 4.64
N ALA A 97 8.71 -6.63 5.05
CA ALA A 97 8.58 -8.07 5.15
C ALA A 97 7.55 -8.48 6.21
N TYR A 98 7.57 -7.85 7.36
CA TYR A 98 6.61 -8.11 8.43
C TYR A 98 5.18 -7.67 8.03
N TRP A 99 5.03 -6.50 7.41
CA TRP A 99 3.75 -6.01 6.90
C TRP A 99 3.13 -7.00 5.90
N GLN A 100 3.90 -7.49 4.92
CA GLN A 100 3.42 -8.47 3.95
C GLN A 100 3.04 -9.80 4.63
N ALA A 101 3.87 -10.28 5.56
CA ALA A 101 3.63 -11.54 6.25
C ALA A 101 2.37 -11.48 7.12
N THR A 102 2.15 -10.35 7.83
CA THR A 102 0.93 -10.16 8.64
C THR A 102 -0.32 -10.03 7.79
N LEU A 103 -0.22 -9.43 6.60
CA LEU A 103 -1.33 -9.40 5.64
C LEU A 103 -1.67 -10.80 5.14
N ASN A 104 -0.69 -11.61 4.74
CA ASN A 104 -0.93 -13.00 4.34
C ASN A 104 -1.52 -13.84 5.49
N TYR A 105 -1.04 -13.62 6.72
CA TYR A 105 -1.60 -14.28 7.90
C TYR A 105 -3.08 -13.93 8.12
N LEU A 106 -3.43 -12.64 8.01
CA LEU A 106 -4.83 -12.18 8.04
C LEU A 106 -5.67 -12.88 6.96
N LEU A 107 -5.19 -12.92 5.72
CA LEU A 107 -5.92 -13.54 4.62
C LEU A 107 -6.18 -15.03 4.84
N LEU A 108 -5.24 -15.74 5.46
CA LEU A 108 -5.33 -17.19 5.71
C LEU A 108 -6.10 -17.58 6.98
N THR A 109 -6.23 -16.66 7.95
CA THR A 109 -6.78 -16.97 9.29
C THR A 109 -7.96 -16.10 9.68
N GLY A 110 -8.09 -14.91 9.10
CA GLY A 110 -9.02 -13.87 9.56
C GLY A 110 -8.55 -13.13 10.82
N ASP A 111 -7.36 -13.44 11.37
CA ASP A 111 -6.76 -12.71 12.50
C ASP A 111 -6.06 -11.45 11.99
N ASP A 112 -6.66 -10.30 12.24
CA ASP A 112 -6.21 -8.99 11.78
C ASP A 112 -5.33 -8.24 12.79
N VAL A 113 -5.20 -8.73 14.03
CA VAL A 113 -4.55 -8.00 15.13
C VAL A 113 -3.12 -7.56 14.79
N ARG A 114 -2.31 -8.44 14.20
CA ARG A 114 -0.92 -8.11 13.85
C ARG A 114 -0.86 -7.13 12.70
N PHE A 115 -1.73 -7.30 11.71
CA PHE A 115 -1.78 -6.45 10.54
C PHE A 115 -2.24 -5.04 10.89
N THR A 116 -3.31 -4.89 11.67
CA THR A 116 -3.83 -3.58 12.07
C THR A 116 -2.88 -2.81 12.98
N ASN A 117 -2.01 -3.50 13.72
CA ASN A 117 -0.98 -2.87 14.53
C ASN A 117 0.18 -2.28 13.71
N ILE A 118 0.38 -2.71 12.48
CA ILE A 118 1.48 -2.25 11.61
C ILE A 118 1.00 -1.44 10.42
N ASP A 119 -0.20 -1.70 9.89
CA ASP A 119 -0.79 -0.92 8.80
C ASP A 119 -1.53 0.30 9.34
N HIS A 120 -0.87 1.46 9.24
CA HIS A 120 -1.43 2.74 9.66
C HIS A 120 -2.09 3.53 8.50
N THR A 121 -2.11 2.98 7.29
CA THR A 121 -2.67 3.66 6.11
C THR A 121 -4.18 3.54 6.05
N GLY A 122 -4.73 2.45 6.55
CA GLY A 122 -6.12 2.08 6.39
C GLY A 122 -6.51 1.68 4.96
N ASP A 123 -5.54 1.57 4.04
CA ASP A 123 -5.81 1.20 2.64
C ASP A 123 -6.34 -0.23 2.52
N TYR A 124 -6.04 -1.08 3.49
CA TYR A 124 -6.50 -2.47 3.56
C TYR A 124 -7.59 -2.70 4.61
N SER A 125 -8.16 -1.66 5.23
CA SER A 125 -9.20 -1.82 6.27
C SER A 125 -10.40 -2.63 5.78
N THR A 126 -10.92 -2.33 4.58
CA THR A 126 -12.05 -3.06 3.98
C THR A 126 -11.68 -4.53 3.71
N VAL A 127 -10.43 -4.81 3.32
CA VAL A 127 -9.93 -6.19 3.14
C VAL A 127 -9.88 -6.90 4.49
N ALA A 128 -9.33 -6.26 5.51
CA ALA A 128 -9.25 -6.81 6.86
C ALA A 128 -10.63 -7.13 7.42
N GLU A 129 -11.55 -6.20 7.37
CA GLU A 129 -12.95 -6.36 7.80
C GLU A 129 -13.66 -7.52 7.05
N PHE A 130 -13.46 -7.61 5.74
CA PHE A 130 -14.05 -8.67 4.93
C PHE A 130 -13.56 -10.05 5.37
N PHE A 131 -12.23 -10.26 5.46
CA PHE A 131 -11.69 -11.55 5.84
C PHE A 131 -11.99 -11.90 7.30
N GLN A 132 -11.85 -10.95 8.23
CA GLN A 132 -12.21 -11.15 9.64
C GLN A 132 -13.67 -11.60 9.78
N SER A 133 -14.61 -10.88 9.16
CA SER A 133 -16.04 -11.20 9.20
C SER A 133 -16.34 -12.57 8.59
N MET A 134 -15.73 -12.87 7.44
CA MET A 134 -15.91 -14.15 6.76
C MET A 134 -15.45 -15.33 7.61
N TYR A 135 -14.28 -15.23 8.25
CA TYR A 135 -13.75 -16.28 9.13
C TYR A 135 -14.53 -16.39 10.44
N ALA A 136 -14.94 -15.25 11.04
CA ALA A 136 -15.71 -15.24 12.29
C ALA A 136 -17.10 -15.83 12.12
N SER A 137 -17.76 -15.57 10.99
CA SER A 137 -19.09 -16.13 10.66
C SER A 137 -19.02 -17.54 10.09
N GLU A 138 -17.82 -18.07 9.88
CA GLU A 138 -17.58 -19.36 9.21
C GLU A 138 -18.26 -19.49 7.83
N SER A 139 -18.51 -18.35 7.17
CA SER A 139 -19.15 -18.31 5.85
C SER A 139 -18.21 -18.65 4.69
N GLY A 140 -16.88 -18.62 4.93
CA GLY A 140 -15.87 -18.96 3.94
C GLY A 140 -14.46 -18.81 4.49
N TRP A 141 -13.48 -19.11 3.64
CA TRP A 141 -12.04 -19.00 3.93
C TRP A 141 -11.20 -19.12 2.66
N VAL A 142 -9.91 -18.80 2.76
CA VAL A 142 -8.95 -19.00 1.66
C VAL A 142 -8.61 -20.47 1.52
N VAL A 143 -8.57 -20.95 0.28
CA VAL A 143 -8.21 -22.31 -0.11
C VAL A 143 -7.07 -22.30 -1.12
N GLY A 144 -6.30 -23.40 -1.16
CA GLY A 144 -5.32 -23.69 -2.20
C GLY A 144 -4.08 -22.77 -2.22
N SER A 145 -3.91 -21.86 -1.25
CA SER A 145 -2.79 -20.90 -1.21
C SER A 145 -2.06 -20.93 0.12
N GLU A 146 -0.74 -20.86 0.08
CA GLU A 146 0.13 -20.56 1.24
C GLU A 146 0.53 -19.09 1.29
N HIS A 147 0.66 -18.48 0.12
CA HIS A 147 1.08 -17.09 -0.03
C HIS A 147 0.10 -16.31 -0.92
N PRO A 148 -1.08 -15.91 -0.38
CA PRO A 148 -2.11 -15.21 -1.15
C PRO A 148 -1.61 -13.96 -1.88
N MET A 149 -0.62 -13.27 -1.29
CA MET A 149 -0.01 -12.08 -1.85
C MET A 149 1.52 -12.20 -1.79
N ILE A 150 2.18 -11.92 -2.91
CA ILE A 150 3.63 -11.92 -3.03
C ILE A 150 4.08 -10.51 -3.44
N LEU A 151 4.98 -9.93 -2.65
CA LEU A 151 5.62 -8.66 -2.91
C LEU A 151 7.08 -8.87 -3.26
N SER A 152 7.56 -8.15 -4.25
CA SER A 152 8.98 -8.11 -4.63
C SER A 152 9.46 -6.68 -4.72
N LEU A 153 10.68 -6.42 -4.28
CA LEU A 153 11.38 -5.15 -4.49
C LEU A 153 12.06 -5.20 -5.85
N THR A 154 11.81 -4.20 -6.70
CA THR A 154 12.33 -4.17 -8.08
C THR A 154 13.56 -3.29 -8.24
N ALA A 155 13.86 -2.44 -7.23
CA ALA A 155 15.09 -1.67 -7.12
C ALA A 155 16.00 -2.23 -6.03
N ASP A 156 17.31 -2.11 -6.22
CA ASP A 156 18.33 -2.61 -5.26
C ASP A 156 18.21 -1.97 -3.89
N ARG A 157 17.92 -0.67 -3.85
CA ARG A 157 17.77 0.15 -2.64
C ARG A 157 16.65 1.17 -2.84
N PRO A 158 16.06 1.69 -1.76
CA PRO A 158 15.11 2.79 -1.86
C PRO A 158 15.78 4.11 -2.20
N THR A 159 15.02 5.04 -2.72
CA THR A 159 15.38 6.45 -2.77
C THR A 159 14.86 7.17 -1.53
N LYS A 160 15.64 8.12 -1.02
CA LYS A 160 15.26 8.99 0.08
C LYS A 160 15.10 10.42 -0.40
N ASP A 161 13.96 11.02 -0.16
CA ASP A 161 13.76 12.46 -0.33
C ASP A 161 14.40 13.19 0.86
N THR A 162 15.45 13.95 0.60
CA THR A 162 16.23 14.64 1.64
C THR A 162 15.44 15.74 2.34
N ARG A 163 14.40 16.30 1.70
CA ARG A 163 13.57 17.36 2.26
C ARG A 163 12.49 16.82 3.21
N THR A 164 11.87 15.71 2.84
CA THR A 164 10.77 15.11 3.61
C THR A 164 11.22 13.97 4.50
N GLY A 165 12.38 13.36 4.22
CA GLY A 165 12.85 12.17 4.89
C GLY A 165 12.12 10.88 4.47
N TYR A 166 11.25 10.96 3.46
CA TYR A 166 10.50 9.80 2.99
C TYR A 166 11.35 8.90 2.11
N TYR A 167 11.17 7.62 2.29
CA TYR A 167 11.77 6.57 1.47
C TYR A 167 10.74 6.06 0.46
N THR A 168 11.18 5.89 -0.78
CA THR A 168 10.37 5.29 -1.85
C THR A 168 11.09 4.06 -2.39
N TRP A 169 10.43 2.92 -2.36
CA TRP A 169 10.96 1.67 -2.92
C TRP A 169 10.05 1.14 -4.00
N ALA A 170 10.60 0.92 -5.19
CA ALA A 170 9.88 0.34 -6.31
C ALA A 170 9.57 -1.14 -6.04
N THR A 171 8.35 -1.55 -6.32
CA THR A 171 7.84 -2.89 -6.01
C THR A 171 7.09 -3.50 -7.18
N GLU A 172 6.94 -4.81 -7.15
CA GLU A 172 5.92 -5.56 -7.87
C GLU A 172 5.12 -6.39 -6.89
N MET A 173 3.81 -6.48 -7.11
CA MET A 173 2.92 -7.33 -6.33
C MET A 173 2.23 -8.33 -7.24
N VAL A 174 2.07 -9.55 -6.74
CA VAL A 174 1.33 -10.64 -7.39
C VAL A 174 0.30 -11.17 -6.40
N ILE A 175 -0.93 -11.34 -6.86
CA ILE A 175 -1.94 -12.13 -6.14
C ILE A 175 -1.87 -13.57 -6.66
N ASP A 176 -1.90 -14.54 -5.77
CA ASP A 176 -1.86 -15.95 -6.12
C ASP A 176 -3.02 -16.30 -7.07
N GLY A 177 -2.65 -16.69 -8.28
CA GLY A 177 -3.59 -17.09 -9.34
C GLY A 177 -3.49 -18.58 -9.67
N ALA A 178 -2.88 -19.39 -8.79
CA ALA A 178 -2.79 -20.83 -9.00
C ALA A 178 -4.18 -21.46 -9.13
N GLU A 179 -4.30 -22.49 -9.96
CA GLU A 179 -5.54 -23.23 -10.11
C GLU A 179 -5.98 -23.83 -8.76
N GLY A 180 -7.23 -23.58 -8.38
CA GLY A 180 -7.77 -23.99 -7.10
C GLY A 180 -7.51 -23.02 -5.94
N SER A 181 -6.66 -22.00 -6.14
CA SER A 181 -6.45 -20.94 -5.15
C SER A 181 -7.59 -19.90 -5.21
N GLY A 182 -8.16 -19.58 -4.04
CA GLY A 182 -9.26 -18.64 -4.01
C GLY A 182 -9.92 -18.48 -2.64
N VAL A 183 -11.02 -17.77 -2.62
CA VAL A 183 -11.92 -17.67 -1.47
C VAL A 183 -13.08 -18.66 -1.65
N TYR A 184 -13.15 -19.64 -0.80
CA TYR A 184 -14.29 -20.54 -0.74
C TYR A 184 -15.45 -19.90 0.01
N SER A 185 -16.64 -19.95 -0.56
CA SER A 185 -17.89 -19.54 0.08
C SER A 185 -18.76 -20.76 0.37
N LYS A 186 -19.08 -20.99 1.64
CA LYS A 186 -20.00 -22.06 2.06
C LYS A 186 -21.41 -21.86 1.48
N THR A 187 -21.88 -20.63 1.43
CA THR A 187 -23.23 -20.32 0.96
C THR A 187 -23.47 -20.76 -0.47
N ASN A 188 -22.45 -20.57 -1.33
CA ASN A 188 -22.55 -20.87 -2.75
C ASN A 188 -21.84 -22.17 -3.15
N ASN A 189 -21.15 -22.80 -2.21
CA ASN A 189 -20.26 -23.93 -2.45
C ASN A 189 -19.28 -23.70 -3.63
N ARG A 190 -18.76 -22.46 -3.76
CA ARG A 190 -17.86 -22.04 -4.84
C ARG A 190 -16.56 -21.51 -4.29
N VAL A 191 -15.50 -21.71 -5.09
CA VAL A 191 -14.22 -21.01 -4.92
C VAL A 191 -14.19 -19.88 -5.94
N GLN A 192 -13.97 -18.65 -5.46
CA GLN A 192 -13.74 -17.48 -6.29
C GLN A 192 -12.22 -17.20 -6.29
N PRO A 193 -11.57 -17.14 -7.45
CA PRO A 193 -10.14 -16.85 -7.53
C PRO A 193 -9.74 -15.59 -6.76
N LEU A 194 -8.62 -15.61 -6.06
CA LEU A 194 -8.12 -14.42 -5.33
C LEU A 194 -7.95 -13.22 -6.24
N THR A 195 -7.54 -13.43 -7.49
CA THR A 195 -7.41 -12.37 -8.51
C THR A 195 -8.74 -11.67 -8.81
N GLU A 196 -9.86 -12.40 -8.77
CA GLU A 196 -11.20 -11.80 -8.91
C GLU A 196 -11.64 -11.08 -7.65
N VAL A 197 -11.41 -11.67 -6.47
CA VAL A 197 -11.76 -11.07 -5.17
C VAL A 197 -11.06 -9.71 -5.00
N PHE A 198 -9.77 -9.66 -5.31
CA PHE A 198 -8.98 -8.42 -5.23
C PHE A 198 -9.12 -7.52 -6.46
N LYS A 199 -9.83 -7.97 -7.51
CA LYS A 199 -9.91 -7.27 -8.81
C LYS A 199 -8.51 -6.97 -9.36
N TYR A 200 -7.62 -7.93 -9.26
CA TYR A 200 -6.22 -7.79 -9.56
C TYR A 200 -5.85 -8.64 -10.78
N PRO A 201 -5.05 -8.16 -11.74
CA PRO A 201 -4.63 -8.98 -12.86
C PRO A 201 -3.76 -10.13 -12.36
N GLY A 202 -3.91 -11.33 -12.95
CA GLY A 202 -3.12 -12.50 -12.61
C GLY A 202 -1.65 -12.45 -13.06
N LYS A 203 -1.06 -11.24 -13.10
CA LYS A 203 0.33 -10.96 -13.46
C LYS A 203 0.92 -9.92 -12.51
N PRO A 204 2.27 -9.82 -12.41
CA PRO A 204 2.90 -8.81 -11.59
C PRO A 204 2.44 -7.39 -11.93
N VAL A 205 2.11 -6.60 -10.93
CA VAL A 205 1.75 -5.18 -11.07
C VAL A 205 2.79 -4.34 -10.37
N ALA A 206 3.42 -3.47 -11.15
CA ALA A 206 4.39 -2.51 -10.65
C ALA A 206 3.72 -1.50 -9.71
N GLY A 207 4.41 -1.18 -8.62
CA GLY A 207 3.99 -0.24 -7.61
C GLY A 207 5.18 0.38 -6.90
N GLN A 208 4.90 1.04 -5.81
CA GLN A 208 5.94 1.55 -4.91
C GLN A 208 5.41 1.59 -3.48
N ILE A 209 6.29 1.35 -2.54
CA ILE A 209 6.07 1.63 -1.13
C ILE A 209 6.71 2.98 -0.82
N VAL A 210 5.93 3.85 -0.18
CA VAL A 210 6.44 5.09 0.39
C VAL A 210 6.32 4.98 1.90
N ALA A 211 7.43 5.17 2.61
CA ALA A 211 7.46 5.06 4.06
C ALA A 211 8.34 6.13 4.69
N HIS A 212 8.10 6.42 5.96
CA HIS A 212 8.96 7.27 6.77
C HIS A 212 9.14 6.66 8.16
N TYR A 213 10.26 7.01 8.79
CA TYR A 213 10.52 6.63 10.16
C TYR A 213 10.12 7.77 11.09
N GLN A 214 9.21 7.50 12.02
CA GLN A 214 8.71 8.48 12.98
C GLN A 214 8.39 7.82 14.32
N ASP A 215 8.68 8.48 15.40
CA ASP A 215 8.37 8.03 16.78
C ASP A 215 8.84 6.60 17.09
N GLY A 216 10.05 6.24 16.60
CA GLY A 216 10.65 4.93 16.85
C GLY A 216 10.08 3.79 16.00
N THR A 217 9.30 4.09 14.96
CA THR A 217 8.71 3.07 14.08
C THR A 217 8.64 3.51 12.63
N TRP A 218 8.60 2.55 11.73
CA TRP A 218 8.29 2.78 10.32
C TRP A 218 6.79 2.93 10.11
N ARG A 219 6.41 3.81 9.20
CA ARG A 219 5.01 4.01 8.78
C ARG A 219 4.93 4.11 7.26
N MET A 220 4.04 3.36 6.65
CA MET A 220 3.69 3.58 5.26
C MET A 220 2.91 4.88 5.12
N VAL A 221 3.11 5.56 4.01
CA VAL A 221 2.39 6.78 3.65
C VAL A 221 1.34 6.42 2.60
N ARG A 222 0.11 6.76 2.88
CA ARG A 222 -0.96 6.61 1.90
C ARG A 222 -0.66 7.48 0.68
N ARG A 223 -0.63 6.87 -0.50
CA ARG A 223 -0.46 7.62 -1.74
C ARG A 223 -1.73 8.40 -2.04
N ALA A 224 -1.60 9.73 -2.24
CA ALA A 224 -2.71 10.52 -2.75
C ALA A 224 -3.12 9.99 -4.14
N PRO A 225 -4.42 9.77 -4.42
CA PRO A 225 -4.88 9.37 -5.73
C PRO A 225 -4.48 10.45 -6.74
N GLY A 226 -3.73 10.07 -7.78
CA GLY A 226 -3.39 10.98 -8.91
C GLY A 226 -1.92 11.33 -9.09
N THR A 227 -1.00 10.96 -8.22
CA THR A 227 0.44 11.11 -8.52
C THR A 227 0.91 9.95 -9.38
N ALA A 228 0.82 10.12 -10.71
CA ALA A 228 1.46 9.21 -11.66
C ALA A 228 2.96 9.13 -11.36
N SER A 229 3.50 7.91 -11.34
CA SER A 229 4.94 7.67 -11.31
C SER A 229 5.57 8.43 -12.47
N ALA A 230 6.47 9.37 -12.18
CA ALA A 230 7.37 9.89 -13.19
C ALA A 230 8.19 8.69 -13.70
N SER A 231 7.94 8.28 -14.92
CA SER A 231 8.79 7.29 -15.61
C SER A 231 10.21 7.83 -15.64
N PRO A 232 11.24 7.02 -15.37
CA PRO A 232 12.61 7.46 -15.57
C PRO A 232 12.79 7.82 -17.05
N VAL A 233 13.22 9.06 -17.29
CA VAL A 233 13.62 9.51 -18.62
C VAL A 233 14.86 8.71 -19.01
N SER A 234 14.72 7.83 -20.00
CA SER A 234 15.84 7.15 -20.63
C SER A 234 16.70 8.20 -21.35
N SER A 235 17.94 8.34 -20.90
CA SER A 235 19.01 9.06 -21.61
C SER A 235 19.71 8.13 -22.57
#